data_9e1c0b19326d41d477bfe65c13a7d1de
#
_entry.id   9e1c0b19326d41d477bfe65c13a7d1de
#
_cell.length_a   1.000
_cell.length_b   1.000
_cell.length_c   1.000
_cell.angle_alpha   90.00
_cell.angle_beta   90.00
_cell.angle_gamma   90.00
#
_symmetry.space_group_name_H-M   'P 1'
#
loop_
_entity.id
_entity.type
_entity.pdbx_description
1 polymer ?
#
loop_
_entity_poly.entity_id
_entity_poly.type
_entity_poly.pdbx_seq_one_letter_code
_entity_poly.pdbx_strand_id
1 'polypeptide(L)'
;MERLSPLDATWLHLERDVQQLHVGSALLFEGPAPSYAEFCAAIGSRLDLVPRYRQRVLRVPLELGRPVWADDLRFSLGDHVRQATLPGPGTEASLCELAAGIMSEHLDLSRPLWETWLFDGLEGGRWAMVNKTHHSMIDGISGADIIDVLLDHGPHAEARLPAPWTPQAEPSSARLASSALEDLLQVPLEVGQVLAGAVRSPRRFTRHVAAELTGLVRVGETVIWPESVLDGPIGSRRRWGWARADLADIKKVKSSLGGTVNDVILAAITGGFRTFLAARGEVVDGRTVRTMVPVSMRTPEEHGRLGNEVSAVFANLPVGVKDPAQRLAAVTRQLSSLKGSGMAMGVDSMFNAAELLPGTLFALGARLAARLPQRAISTVTTNVPGPPRPMYLLGRRMTELFPYIPIGSEIRITIGIASYAGHLTCGVTGDFAAVPDLQVLCDGIESATEELVALVR
;
A
#
# COMPACT_ATOMS: atom_id res chain seq x y z
N MET A 1 -24.87 10.56 3.61
CA MET A 1 -24.47 9.28 2.98
C MET A 1 -23.23 9.59 2.16
N GLU A 2 -22.10 8.99 2.47
CA GLU A 2 -20.81 9.28 1.83
C GLU A 2 -20.50 8.16 0.81
N ARG A 3 -20.21 8.52 -0.44
CA ARG A 3 -19.79 7.57 -1.47
C ARG A 3 -18.29 7.34 -1.40
N LEU A 4 -17.86 6.11 -1.73
CA LEU A 4 -16.45 5.85 -1.95
C LEU A 4 -15.92 6.74 -3.08
N SER A 5 -14.67 7.19 -2.95
CA SER A 5 -13.98 7.83 -4.06
C SER A 5 -13.86 6.87 -5.27
N PRO A 6 -13.64 7.35 -6.49
CA PRO A 6 -13.39 6.47 -7.64
C PRO A 6 -12.24 5.52 -7.40
N LEU A 7 -11.18 6.02 -6.78
CA LEU A 7 -9.98 5.24 -6.45
C LEU A 7 -10.30 4.11 -5.45
N ASP A 8 -11.01 4.44 -4.36
CA ASP A 8 -11.38 3.44 -3.35
C ASP A 8 -12.31 2.36 -3.91
N ALA A 9 -13.28 2.76 -4.74
CA ALA A 9 -14.14 1.81 -5.43
C ALA A 9 -13.36 0.91 -6.40
N THR A 10 -12.28 1.44 -7.02
CA THR A 10 -11.38 0.65 -7.88
C THR A 10 -10.74 -0.48 -7.10
N TRP A 11 -10.21 -0.21 -5.90
CA TRP A 11 -9.58 -1.24 -5.09
C TRP A 11 -10.53 -2.40 -4.78
N LEU A 12 -11.81 -2.12 -4.47
CA LEU A 12 -12.82 -3.15 -4.24
C LEU A 12 -13.16 -3.97 -5.51
N HIS A 13 -13.03 -3.37 -6.69
CA HIS A 13 -13.31 -4.05 -7.95
C HIS A 13 -12.09 -4.85 -8.48
N LEU A 14 -10.89 -4.45 -8.10
CA LEU A 14 -9.64 -5.13 -8.46
C LEU A 14 -9.33 -6.33 -7.55
N GLU A 15 -9.93 -6.39 -6.36
CA GLU A 15 -9.73 -7.51 -5.44
C GLU A 15 -10.27 -8.82 -6.04
N ARG A 16 -9.50 -9.92 -5.90
CA ARG A 16 -9.79 -11.25 -6.41
C ARG A 16 -9.28 -12.30 -5.43
N ASP A 17 -9.70 -13.55 -5.61
CA ASP A 17 -9.32 -14.69 -4.77
C ASP A 17 -7.81 -14.83 -4.52
N VAL A 18 -7.00 -14.49 -5.52
CA VAL A 18 -5.52 -14.53 -5.42
C VAL A 18 -4.89 -13.15 -5.19
N GLN A 19 -5.68 -12.10 -5.13
CA GLN A 19 -5.21 -10.71 -5.03
C GLN A 19 -5.93 -9.98 -3.91
N GLN A 20 -5.41 -10.13 -2.71
CA GLN A 20 -5.87 -9.38 -1.54
C GLN A 20 -5.27 -7.98 -1.60
N LEU A 21 -6.11 -6.96 -1.57
CA LEU A 21 -5.69 -5.56 -1.65
C LEU A 21 -5.67 -4.91 -0.26
N HIS A 22 -4.98 -5.57 0.67
CA HIS A 22 -4.75 -5.09 2.01
C HIS A 22 -3.39 -4.38 2.09
N VAL A 23 -3.35 -3.30 2.81
CA VAL A 23 -2.12 -2.69 3.30
C VAL A 23 -2.05 -2.89 4.80
N GLY A 24 -0.88 -2.77 5.35
CA GLY A 24 -0.71 -2.96 6.79
C GLY A 24 0.67 -2.58 7.28
N SER A 25 0.89 -2.87 8.53
CA SER A 25 2.18 -2.67 9.19
C SER A 25 2.35 -3.65 10.35
N ALA A 26 3.60 -4.03 10.61
CA ALA A 26 3.99 -4.63 11.87
C ALA A 26 4.74 -3.60 12.70
N LEU A 27 4.24 -3.34 13.89
CA LEU A 27 4.81 -2.43 14.88
C LEU A 27 5.39 -3.28 16.01
N LEU A 28 6.68 -3.18 16.26
CA LEU A 28 7.34 -3.91 17.33
C LEU A 28 7.47 -3.01 18.56
N PHE A 29 7.26 -3.58 19.72
CA PHE A 29 7.27 -2.86 20.99
C PHE A 29 8.18 -3.52 22.03
N GLU A 30 8.72 -2.69 22.92
CA GLU A 30 9.33 -3.15 24.15
C GLU A 30 8.29 -3.87 25.02
N GLY A 31 8.72 -4.91 25.74
CA GLY A 31 7.83 -5.68 26.61
C GLY A 31 7.61 -5.11 28.00
N PRO A 32 6.79 -5.77 28.78
CA PRO A 32 6.00 -6.95 28.44
C PRO A 32 4.78 -6.64 27.56
N ALA A 33 4.28 -7.64 26.84
CA ALA A 33 3.03 -7.52 26.08
C ALA A 33 1.87 -7.13 27.02
N PRO A 34 0.94 -6.27 26.56
CA PRO A 34 -0.29 -6.04 27.33
C PRO A 34 -1.19 -7.28 27.32
N SER A 35 -2.08 -7.37 28.27
CA SER A 35 -3.18 -8.34 28.19
C SER A 35 -4.09 -7.99 26.99
N TYR A 36 -4.78 -9.00 26.46
CA TYR A 36 -5.75 -8.79 25.38
C TYR A 36 -6.84 -7.77 25.76
N ALA A 37 -7.30 -7.79 27.03
CA ALA A 37 -8.29 -6.85 27.51
C ALA A 37 -7.77 -5.39 27.52
N GLU A 38 -6.55 -5.16 27.97
CA GLU A 38 -5.91 -3.84 27.94
C GLU A 38 -5.73 -3.36 26.49
N PHE A 39 -5.29 -4.26 25.60
CA PHE A 39 -5.13 -3.95 24.18
C PHE A 39 -6.45 -3.58 23.52
N CYS A 40 -7.52 -4.36 23.72
CA CYS A 40 -8.87 -4.04 23.25
C CYS A 40 -9.35 -2.68 23.78
N ALA A 41 -9.16 -2.41 25.07
CA ALA A 41 -9.56 -1.15 25.67
C ALA A 41 -8.80 0.05 25.06
N ALA A 42 -7.51 -0.11 24.80
CA ALA A 42 -6.69 0.93 24.17
C ALA A 42 -7.15 1.23 22.75
N ILE A 43 -7.38 0.22 21.92
CA ILE A 43 -7.89 0.41 20.54
C ILE A 43 -9.31 0.98 20.59
N GLY A 44 -10.20 0.40 21.40
CA GLY A 44 -11.59 0.82 21.52
C GLY A 44 -11.76 2.29 21.94
N SER A 45 -10.88 2.78 22.81
CA SER A 45 -10.89 4.17 23.28
C SER A 45 -10.55 5.21 22.20
N ARG A 46 -10.04 4.79 21.04
CA ARG A 46 -9.59 5.66 19.94
C ARG A 46 -10.47 5.56 18.69
N LEU A 47 -11.46 4.69 18.66
CA LEU A 47 -12.31 4.47 17.48
C LEU A 47 -13.15 5.68 17.09
N ASP A 48 -13.44 6.59 18.02
CA ASP A 48 -14.12 7.85 17.73
C ASP A 48 -13.26 8.82 16.92
N LEU A 49 -11.93 8.67 16.96
CA LEU A 49 -10.98 9.44 16.15
C LEU A 49 -10.91 8.91 14.71
N VAL A 50 -11.36 7.68 14.47
CA VAL A 50 -11.36 7.03 13.16
C VAL A 50 -12.78 6.49 12.86
N PRO A 51 -13.77 7.36 12.57
CA PRO A 51 -15.16 6.93 12.37
C PRO A 51 -15.29 5.83 11.30
N ARG A 52 -14.44 5.85 10.27
CA ARG A 52 -14.38 4.85 9.21
C ARG A 52 -14.18 3.42 9.73
N TYR A 53 -13.56 3.23 10.88
CA TYR A 53 -13.35 1.91 11.50
C TYR A 53 -14.65 1.28 12.07
N ARG A 54 -15.75 2.04 12.12
CA ARG A 54 -17.08 1.55 12.47
C ARG A 54 -18.04 1.51 11.28
N GLN A 55 -17.51 1.76 10.06
CA GLN A 55 -18.30 1.81 8.84
C GLN A 55 -17.96 0.64 7.93
N ARG A 56 -18.97 0.12 7.26
CA ARG A 56 -18.86 -0.92 6.25
C ARG A 56 -19.26 -0.41 4.87
N VAL A 57 -18.85 -1.13 3.85
CA VAL A 57 -19.17 -0.81 2.46
C VAL A 57 -20.53 -1.38 2.10
N LEU A 58 -21.44 -0.53 1.61
CA LEU A 58 -22.69 -0.96 1.02
C LEU A 58 -22.64 -0.80 -0.49
N ARG A 59 -22.87 -1.90 -1.20
CA ARG A 59 -22.98 -1.88 -2.66
C ARG A 59 -24.34 -1.35 -3.09
N VAL A 60 -24.37 -0.48 -4.09
CA VAL A 60 -25.59 0.02 -4.69
C VAL A 60 -26.21 -1.12 -5.55
N PRO A 61 -27.54 -1.36 -5.47
CA PRO A 61 -28.20 -2.37 -6.29
C PRO A 61 -27.90 -2.20 -7.76
N LEU A 62 -27.70 -3.31 -8.47
CA LEU A 62 -27.33 -3.38 -9.90
C LEU A 62 -26.07 -2.59 -10.25
N GLU A 63 -25.25 -2.23 -9.25
CA GLU A 63 -24.04 -1.40 -9.43
C GLU A 63 -24.33 -0.05 -10.14
N LEU A 64 -25.55 0.50 -9.94
CA LEU A 64 -25.97 1.77 -10.55
C LEU A 64 -25.12 2.97 -10.12
N GLY A 65 -24.37 2.84 -9.03
CA GLY A 65 -23.46 3.86 -8.51
C GLY A 65 -22.31 3.26 -7.75
N ARG A 66 -21.36 4.12 -7.37
CA ARG A 66 -20.23 3.72 -6.50
C ARG A 66 -20.77 3.29 -5.13
N PRO A 67 -20.12 2.32 -4.46
CA PRO A 67 -20.48 1.92 -3.11
C PRO A 67 -20.48 3.12 -2.13
N VAL A 68 -21.18 2.95 -1.01
CA VAL A 68 -21.28 3.98 0.03
C VAL A 68 -20.76 3.44 1.36
N TRP A 69 -20.28 4.34 2.21
CA TRP A 69 -19.97 4.05 3.59
C TRP A 69 -21.22 4.17 4.45
N ALA A 70 -21.48 3.19 5.29
CA ALA A 70 -22.56 3.21 6.27
C ALA A 70 -22.08 2.64 7.61
N ASP A 71 -22.62 3.15 8.70
CA ASP A 71 -22.30 2.62 10.04
C ASP A 71 -22.72 1.15 10.14
N ASP A 72 -21.84 0.33 10.68
CA ASP A 72 -22.17 -1.07 10.96
C ASP A 72 -22.97 -1.17 12.26
N LEU A 73 -24.28 -1.41 12.15
CA LEU A 73 -25.17 -1.56 13.30
C LEU A 73 -24.83 -2.74 14.20
N ARG A 74 -24.03 -3.68 13.71
CA ARG A 74 -23.59 -4.87 14.44
C ARG A 74 -22.11 -4.83 14.80
N PHE A 75 -21.51 -3.64 14.72
CA PHE A 75 -20.09 -3.49 15.03
C PHE A 75 -19.74 -4.06 16.38
N SER A 76 -18.76 -4.93 16.39
CA SER A 76 -18.16 -5.51 17.59
C SER A 76 -16.64 -5.43 17.51
N LEU A 77 -16.02 -4.81 18.49
CA LEU A 77 -14.56 -4.67 18.52
C LEU A 77 -13.83 -6.02 18.49
N GLY A 78 -14.39 -7.04 19.13
CA GLY A 78 -13.84 -8.39 19.18
C GLY A 78 -13.79 -9.10 17.82
N ASP A 79 -14.51 -8.60 16.80
CA ASP A 79 -14.41 -9.12 15.45
C ASP A 79 -13.18 -8.56 14.69
N HIS A 80 -12.61 -7.46 15.19
CA HIS A 80 -11.53 -6.72 14.54
C HIS A 80 -10.20 -6.76 15.30
N VAL A 81 -10.28 -6.89 16.63
CA VAL A 81 -9.08 -7.01 17.48
C VAL A 81 -8.86 -8.48 17.80
N ARG A 82 -7.70 -8.99 17.49
CA ARG A 82 -7.33 -10.39 17.60
C ARG A 82 -6.05 -10.54 18.40
N GLN A 83 -5.78 -11.77 18.86
CA GLN A 83 -4.52 -12.12 19.53
C GLN A 83 -3.98 -13.43 18.98
N ALA A 84 -2.67 -13.52 18.90
CA ALA A 84 -1.94 -14.73 18.60
C ALA A 84 -0.65 -14.77 19.43
N THR A 85 -0.25 -15.95 19.87
CA THR A 85 1.02 -16.18 20.55
C THR A 85 2.00 -16.82 19.57
N LEU A 86 3.22 -16.26 19.49
CA LEU A 86 4.27 -16.83 18.63
C LEU A 86 4.72 -18.19 19.19
N PRO A 87 4.94 -19.18 18.32
CA PRO A 87 5.54 -20.44 18.75
C PRO A 87 6.97 -20.20 19.22
N GLY A 88 7.39 -20.88 20.29
CA GLY A 88 8.78 -20.77 20.77
C GLY A 88 9.79 -21.17 19.69
N PRO A 89 10.91 -20.45 19.56
CA PRO A 89 11.46 -19.39 20.43
C PRO A 89 10.92 -17.97 20.18
N GLY A 90 9.91 -17.77 19.32
CA GLY A 90 9.31 -16.46 19.07
C GLY A 90 10.20 -15.52 18.23
N THR A 91 10.78 -16.04 17.17
CA THR A 91 11.66 -15.25 16.28
C THR A 91 10.86 -14.28 15.41
N GLU A 92 11.54 -13.26 14.91
CA GLU A 92 10.95 -12.34 13.91
C GLU A 92 10.53 -13.09 12.64
N ALA A 93 11.25 -14.14 12.25
CA ALA A 93 10.86 -14.98 11.11
C ALA A 93 9.49 -15.66 11.35
N SER A 94 9.24 -16.15 12.58
CA SER A 94 7.92 -16.71 12.95
C SER A 94 6.82 -15.64 12.91
N LEU A 95 7.12 -14.42 13.34
CA LEU A 95 6.20 -13.30 13.23
C LEU A 95 5.90 -12.96 11.78
N CYS A 96 6.92 -12.87 10.91
CA CYS A 96 6.75 -12.63 9.48
C CYS A 96 5.85 -13.70 8.83
N GLU A 97 6.06 -14.98 9.16
CA GLU A 97 5.29 -16.10 8.61
C GLU A 97 3.82 -16.03 9.01
N LEU A 98 3.53 -15.85 10.31
CA LEU A 98 2.15 -15.75 10.81
C LEU A 98 1.45 -14.49 10.28
N ALA A 99 2.13 -13.35 10.30
CA ALA A 99 1.58 -12.10 9.78
C ALA A 99 1.32 -12.19 8.27
N ALA A 100 2.21 -12.81 7.49
CA ALA A 100 1.99 -13.05 6.07
C ALA A 100 0.78 -13.97 5.83
N GLY A 101 0.54 -14.95 6.70
CA GLY A 101 -0.66 -15.77 6.69
C GLY A 101 -1.93 -14.93 6.86
N ILE A 102 -1.97 -14.06 7.86
CA ILE A 102 -3.08 -13.11 8.10
C ILE A 102 -3.30 -12.20 6.89
N MET A 103 -2.23 -11.66 6.31
CA MET A 103 -2.32 -10.80 5.12
C MET A 103 -2.79 -11.55 3.87
N SER A 104 -2.68 -12.88 3.85
CA SER A 104 -3.13 -13.74 2.75
C SER A 104 -4.64 -13.99 2.76
N GLU A 105 -5.32 -13.72 3.85
CA GLU A 105 -6.75 -13.92 3.96
C GLU A 105 -7.54 -12.67 3.60
N HIS A 106 -8.73 -12.84 3.01
CA HIS A 106 -9.62 -11.73 2.70
C HIS A 106 -10.26 -11.18 3.97
N LEU A 107 -10.53 -9.87 3.98
CA LEU A 107 -11.41 -9.26 4.97
C LEU A 107 -12.89 -9.50 4.59
N ASP A 108 -13.73 -9.66 5.60
CA ASP A 108 -15.16 -9.81 5.41
C ASP A 108 -15.80 -8.49 4.96
N LEU A 109 -16.22 -8.42 3.67
CA LEU A 109 -16.85 -7.24 3.09
C LEU A 109 -18.19 -6.85 3.75
N SER A 110 -18.77 -7.71 4.58
CA SER A 110 -19.99 -7.41 5.33
C SER A 110 -19.73 -6.60 6.62
N ARG A 111 -18.47 -6.35 6.96
CA ARG A 111 -17.98 -5.66 8.16
C ARG A 111 -17.06 -4.50 7.79
N PRO A 112 -16.65 -3.66 8.74
CA PRO A 112 -15.54 -2.72 8.55
C PRO A 112 -14.26 -3.46 8.15
N LEU A 113 -13.56 -2.94 7.13
CA LEU A 113 -12.51 -3.67 6.42
C LEU A 113 -11.14 -3.50 7.06
N TRP A 114 -11.01 -3.87 8.34
CA TRP A 114 -9.74 -3.82 9.07
C TRP A 114 -9.67 -4.89 10.15
N GLU A 115 -8.47 -5.26 10.50
CA GLU A 115 -8.12 -6.09 11.65
C GLU A 115 -6.84 -5.58 12.30
N THR A 116 -6.73 -5.73 13.62
CA THR A 116 -5.53 -5.46 14.40
C THR A 116 -5.22 -6.67 15.28
N TRP A 117 -4.00 -7.15 15.20
CA TRP A 117 -3.54 -8.35 15.89
C TRP A 117 -2.49 -8.01 16.93
N LEU A 118 -2.68 -8.48 18.15
CA LEU A 118 -1.68 -8.53 19.21
C LEU A 118 -0.90 -9.83 19.08
N PHE A 119 0.41 -9.75 18.88
CA PHE A 119 1.32 -10.89 18.92
C PHE A 119 2.18 -10.82 20.19
N ASP A 120 2.04 -11.79 21.06
CA ASP A 120 2.91 -11.99 22.21
C ASP A 120 3.95 -13.10 21.97
N GLY A 121 4.90 -13.25 22.89
CA GLY A 121 5.92 -14.30 22.80
C GLY A 121 7.10 -13.99 21.86
N LEU A 122 7.28 -12.76 21.41
CA LEU A 122 8.45 -12.39 20.63
C LEU A 122 9.71 -12.40 21.50
N GLU A 123 10.82 -12.90 20.95
CA GLU A 123 12.11 -12.98 21.63
C GLU A 123 12.55 -11.64 22.25
N GLY A 124 13.29 -11.70 23.38
CA GLY A 124 13.67 -10.51 24.14
C GLY A 124 12.51 -9.92 24.96
N GLY A 125 11.41 -10.65 25.14
CA GLY A 125 10.24 -10.19 25.87
C GLY A 125 9.44 -9.11 25.11
N ARG A 126 9.74 -8.89 23.86
CA ARG A 126 9.04 -7.96 22.95
C ARG A 126 7.66 -8.50 22.55
N TRP A 127 6.87 -7.67 21.95
CA TRP A 127 5.61 -8.01 21.35
C TRP A 127 5.37 -7.18 20.07
N ALA A 128 4.38 -7.57 19.28
CA ALA A 128 4.08 -6.86 18.06
C ALA A 128 2.57 -6.59 17.91
N MET A 129 2.25 -5.48 17.25
CA MET A 129 0.93 -5.17 16.73
C MET A 129 0.97 -5.23 15.21
N VAL A 130 0.14 -6.08 14.61
CA VAL A 130 0.02 -6.16 13.16
C VAL A 130 -1.32 -5.60 12.74
N ASN A 131 -1.29 -4.55 11.94
CA ASN A 131 -2.47 -3.91 11.38
C ASN A 131 -2.70 -4.38 9.95
N LYS A 132 -3.94 -4.67 9.62
CA LYS A 132 -4.41 -5.04 8.29
C LYS A 132 -5.62 -4.21 7.95
N THR A 133 -5.58 -3.48 6.85
CA THR A 133 -6.65 -2.59 6.41
C THR A 133 -6.82 -2.71 4.91
N HIS A 134 -8.05 -2.81 4.43
CA HIS A 134 -8.29 -2.80 2.99
C HIS A 134 -7.91 -1.45 2.38
N HIS A 135 -7.30 -1.47 1.20
CA HIS A 135 -6.78 -0.24 0.55
C HIS A 135 -7.87 0.83 0.33
N SER A 136 -9.12 0.40 0.13
CA SER A 136 -10.26 1.32 -0.02
C SER A 136 -10.60 2.14 1.24
N MET A 137 -10.06 1.79 2.41
CA MET A 137 -10.29 2.55 3.65
C MET A 137 -9.26 3.64 3.93
N ILE A 138 -8.20 3.72 3.11
CA ILE A 138 -7.05 4.58 3.39
C ILE A 138 -7.24 5.99 2.82
N ASP A 139 -8.24 6.19 1.97
CA ASP A 139 -8.57 7.51 1.45
C ASP A 139 -9.03 8.43 2.60
N GLY A 140 -8.25 9.48 2.85
CA GLY A 140 -8.49 10.45 3.91
C GLY A 140 -7.66 10.28 5.18
N ILE A 141 -7.12 9.09 5.45
CA ILE A 141 -6.19 8.88 6.57
C ILE A 141 -5.03 8.05 6.04
N SER A 142 -3.84 8.63 5.94
CA SER A 142 -2.66 7.86 5.53
C SER A 142 -2.34 6.79 6.58
N GLY A 143 -1.65 5.71 6.17
CA GLY A 143 -1.23 4.68 7.11
C GLY A 143 -0.39 5.23 8.28
N ALA A 144 0.33 6.33 8.07
CA ALA A 144 1.06 7.06 9.12
C ALA A 144 0.12 7.79 10.08
N ASP A 145 -0.96 8.40 9.58
CA ASP A 145 -1.95 9.09 10.40
C ASP A 145 -2.72 8.10 11.30
N ILE A 146 -2.98 6.87 10.83
CA ILE A 146 -3.59 5.83 11.67
C ILE A 146 -2.68 5.45 12.83
N ILE A 147 -1.38 5.34 12.59
CA ILE A 147 -0.39 5.07 13.65
C ILE A 147 -0.40 6.21 14.66
N ASP A 148 -0.42 7.46 14.19
CA ASP A 148 -0.46 8.66 15.03
C ASP A 148 -1.73 8.75 15.89
N VAL A 149 -2.86 8.26 15.37
CA VAL A 149 -4.13 8.19 16.10
C VAL A 149 -4.18 7.04 17.09
N LEU A 150 -3.66 5.86 16.73
CA LEU A 150 -3.72 4.66 17.57
C LEU A 150 -2.68 4.64 18.68
N LEU A 151 -1.60 5.39 18.55
CA LEU A 151 -0.49 5.38 19.50
C LEU A 151 -0.39 6.71 20.27
N ASP A 152 0.33 6.67 21.37
CA ASP A 152 0.59 7.79 22.26
C ASP A 152 1.94 8.44 21.96
N HIS A 153 2.04 9.77 22.13
CA HIS A 153 3.29 10.51 21.97
C HIS A 153 4.22 10.44 23.18
N GLY A 154 3.82 9.75 24.24
CA GLY A 154 4.61 9.59 25.46
C GLY A 154 4.23 8.35 26.27
N PRO A 155 5.12 7.94 27.19
CA PRO A 155 4.92 6.72 27.98
C PRO A 155 3.79 6.85 29.03
N HIS A 156 3.39 8.07 29.38
CA HIS A 156 2.39 8.36 30.39
C HIS A 156 1.19 9.07 29.77
N ALA A 157 0.58 8.46 28.77
CA ALA A 157 -0.64 8.97 28.19
C ALA A 157 -1.82 8.81 29.17
N GLU A 158 -2.65 9.85 29.26
CA GLU A 158 -3.89 9.76 30.04
C GLU A 158 -4.83 8.72 29.45
N ALA A 159 -5.49 7.95 30.30
CA ALA A 159 -6.49 7.00 29.88
C ALA A 159 -7.64 7.75 29.18
N ARG A 160 -7.80 7.49 27.89
CA ARG A 160 -8.89 8.07 27.11
C ARG A 160 -10.17 7.25 27.31
N LEU A 161 -11.25 7.94 27.67
CA LEU A 161 -12.57 7.31 27.66
C LEU A 161 -13.14 7.39 26.24
N PRO A 162 -13.70 6.29 25.71
CA PRO A 162 -14.32 6.30 24.40
C PRO A 162 -15.52 7.26 24.39
N ALA A 163 -15.64 8.06 23.33
CA ALA A 163 -16.83 8.89 23.14
C ALA A 163 -18.06 8.00 22.88
N PRO A 164 -19.25 8.35 23.40
CA PRO A 164 -20.48 7.66 23.06
C PRO A 164 -20.68 7.65 21.54
N TRP A 165 -21.00 6.48 20.99
CA TRP A 165 -21.27 6.32 19.58
C TRP A 165 -22.68 5.77 19.36
N THR A 166 -23.46 6.47 18.54
CA THR A 166 -24.80 6.03 18.14
C THR A 166 -24.79 5.85 16.63
N PRO A 167 -24.91 4.61 16.14
CA PRO A 167 -24.86 4.35 14.70
C PRO A 167 -26.06 4.97 13.99
N GLN A 168 -25.83 5.50 12.81
CA GLN A 168 -26.90 5.99 11.92
C GLN A 168 -27.59 4.80 11.25
N ALA A 169 -28.90 4.95 11.04
CA ALA A 169 -29.69 3.93 10.35
C ALA A 169 -29.14 3.67 8.94
N GLU A 170 -29.04 2.41 8.59
CA GLU A 170 -28.59 1.99 7.26
C GLU A 170 -29.55 2.47 6.17
N PRO A 171 -29.06 3.05 5.06
CA PRO A 171 -29.89 3.46 3.95
C PRO A 171 -30.55 2.24 3.29
N SER A 172 -31.84 2.33 2.99
CA SER A 172 -32.53 1.27 2.27
C SER A 172 -32.01 1.11 0.84
N SER A 173 -32.13 -0.09 0.26
CA SER A 173 -31.76 -0.37 -1.13
C SER A 173 -32.45 0.59 -2.12
N ALA A 174 -33.68 0.99 -1.85
CA ALA A 174 -34.43 1.97 -2.66
C ALA A 174 -33.74 3.36 -2.59
N ARG A 175 -33.34 3.80 -1.42
CA ARG A 175 -32.63 5.08 -1.23
C ARG A 175 -31.24 5.07 -1.88
N LEU A 176 -30.55 3.94 -1.84
CA LEU A 176 -29.27 3.78 -2.55
C LEU A 176 -29.44 3.88 -4.06
N ALA A 177 -30.48 3.23 -4.60
CA ALA A 177 -30.77 3.26 -6.02
C ALA A 177 -31.25 4.65 -6.51
N SER A 178 -32.14 5.32 -5.76
CA SER A 178 -32.59 6.67 -6.11
C SER A 178 -31.47 7.70 -6.09
N SER A 179 -30.63 7.67 -5.06
CA SER A 179 -29.45 8.54 -4.98
C SER A 179 -28.45 8.29 -6.13
N ALA A 180 -28.29 7.04 -6.57
CA ALA A 180 -27.43 6.74 -7.72
C ALA A 180 -28.05 7.25 -9.05
N LEU A 181 -29.38 7.21 -9.16
CA LEU A 181 -30.09 7.76 -10.32
C LEU A 181 -29.99 9.29 -10.35
N GLU A 182 -30.11 9.95 -9.20
CA GLU A 182 -29.92 11.40 -9.08
C GLU A 182 -28.52 11.83 -9.53
N ASP A 183 -27.47 11.09 -9.11
CA ASP A 183 -26.10 11.34 -9.57
C ASP A 183 -25.95 11.17 -11.09
N LEU A 184 -26.62 10.16 -11.66
CA LEU A 184 -26.64 9.92 -13.12
C LEU A 184 -27.30 11.08 -13.89
N LEU A 185 -28.34 11.70 -13.33
CA LEU A 185 -29.01 12.85 -13.92
C LEU A 185 -28.19 14.14 -13.85
N GLN A 186 -27.24 14.23 -12.93
CA GLN A 186 -26.33 15.38 -12.80
C GLN A 186 -25.08 15.28 -13.69
N VAL A 187 -24.91 14.16 -14.42
CA VAL A 187 -23.80 13.98 -15.34
C VAL A 187 -23.89 15.02 -16.48
N PRO A 188 -22.83 15.80 -16.76
CA PRO A 188 -22.83 16.78 -17.84
C PRO A 188 -23.20 16.18 -19.18
N LEU A 189 -23.94 16.93 -20.01
CA LEU A 189 -24.43 16.50 -21.36
C LEU A 189 -23.31 15.92 -22.25
N GLU A 190 -22.08 16.40 -22.09
CA GLU A 190 -20.90 15.92 -22.82
C GLU A 190 -20.57 14.46 -22.46
N VAL A 191 -20.64 14.11 -21.18
CA VAL A 191 -20.48 12.72 -20.72
C VAL A 191 -21.66 11.88 -21.15
N GLY A 192 -22.86 12.43 -21.16
CA GLY A 192 -24.06 11.80 -21.69
C GLY A 192 -23.93 11.40 -23.17
N GLN A 193 -23.25 12.19 -23.99
CA GLN A 193 -22.96 11.87 -25.39
C GLN A 193 -21.94 10.73 -25.54
N VAL A 194 -20.90 10.69 -24.69
CA VAL A 194 -19.95 9.59 -24.62
C VAL A 194 -20.63 8.30 -24.20
N LEU A 195 -21.58 8.37 -23.26
CA LEU A 195 -22.37 7.25 -22.77
C LEU A 195 -23.37 6.74 -23.84
N ALA A 196 -24.03 7.64 -24.53
CA ALA A 196 -24.93 7.28 -25.65
C ALA A 196 -24.14 6.61 -26.79
N GLY A 197 -22.89 7.03 -27.03
CA GLY A 197 -21.96 6.38 -27.93
C GLY A 197 -21.57 4.96 -27.46
N ALA A 198 -21.37 4.77 -26.15
CA ALA A 198 -21.09 3.48 -25.55
C ALA A 198 -22.22 2.47 -25.69
N VAL A 199 -23.47 2.92 -25.46
CA VAL A 199 -24.65 2.09 -25.61
C VAL A 199 -24.92 1.76 -27.09
N ARG A 200 -24.72 2.73 -28.00
CA ARG A 200 -24.94 2.54 -29.45
C ARG A 200 -23.84 1.69 -30.12
N SER A 201 -22.65 1.65 -29.57
CA SER A 201 -21.51 0.89 -30.13
C SER A 201 -20.57 0.35 -29.05
N PRO A 202 -21.04 -0.63 -28.24
CA PRO A 202 -20.27 -1.13 -27.09
C PRO A 202 -18.86 -1.63 -27.50
N ARG A 203 -18.71 -2.24 -28.68
CA ARG A 203 -17.43 -2.70 -29.22
C ARG A 203 -16.47 -1.57 -29.62
N ARG A 204 -16.98 -0.39 -30.01
CA ARG A 204 -16.15 0.79 -30.29
C ARG A 204 -15.75 1.51 -28.99
N PHE A 205 -16.69 1.59 -28.03
CA PHE A 205 -16.44 2.18 -26.73
C PHE A 205 -15.40 1.37 -25.93
N THR A 206 -15.57 0.03 -25.86
CA THR A 206 -14.55 -0.84 -25.21
C THR A 206 -13.20 -0.73 -25.91
N ARG A 207 -13.15 -0.56 -27.24
CA ARG A 207 -11.91 -0.26 -27.94
C ARG A 207 -11.34 1.13 -27.64
N HIS A 208 -12.17 2.14 -27.47
CA HIS A 208 -11.71 3.51 -27.17
C HIS A 208 -11.21 3.60 -25.73
N VAL A 209 -11.97 3.10 -24.76
CA VAL A 209 -11.54 3.00 -23.36
C VAL A 209 -10.33 2.07 -23.22
N ALA A 210 -10.31 0.93 -23.89
CA ALA A 210 -9.12 0.08 -23.95
C ALA A 210 -7.94 0.78 -24.67
N ALA A 211 -8.18 1.61 -25.68
CA ALA A 211 -7.12 2.33 -26.37
C ALA A 211 -6.56 3.50 -25.55
N GLU A 212 -7.36 4.18 -24.74
CA GLU A 212 -6.88 5.19 -23.81
C GLU A 212 -6.19 4.56 -22.58
N LEU A 213 -6.75 3.47 -22.04
CA LEU A 213 -6.07 2.63 -21.06
C LEU A 213 -4.82 1.96 -21.63
N THR A 214 -4.83 1.51 -22.91
CA THR A 214 -3.64 0.99 -23.61
C THR A 214 -2.74 2.10 -24.09
N GLY A 215 -3.16 3.34 -24.21
CA GLY A 215 -2.28 4.49 -24.43
C GLY A 215 -1.30 4.68 -23.27
N LEU A 216 -1.77 4.47 -22.03
CA LEU A 216 -0.91 4.36 -20.83
C LEU A 216 -0.06 3.08 -20.84
N VAL A 217 -0.60 1.98 -21.32
CA VAL A 217 0.12 0.70 -21.50
C VAL A 217 1.11 0.79 -22.68
N ARG A 218 0.81 1.51 -23.75
CA ARG A 218 1.70 1.68 -24.92
C ARG A 218 2.97 2.49 -24.65
N VAL A 219 3.01 3.32 -23.64
CA VAL A 219 4.29 3.87 -23.17
C VAL A 219 5.19 2.74 -22.62
N GLY A 220 4.60 1.58 -22.26
CA GLY A 220 5.31 0.37 -21.87
C GLY A 220 5.53 -0.68 -22.98
N GLU A 221 4.71 -0.67 -24.05
CA GLU A 221 4.73 -1.72 -25.10
C GLU A 221 5.90 -1.64 -26.09
N THR A 222 6.66 -0.55 -26.11
CA THR A 222 7.83 -0.43 -27.00
C THR A 222 9.06 -1.18 -26.49
N VAL A 223 9.02 -1.76 -25.30
CA VAL A 223 10.12 -2.58 -24.78
C VAL A 223 9.54 -3.93 -24.35
N ILE A 224 9.78 -4.96 -25.15
CA ILE A 224 9.56 -6.35 -24.74
C ILE A 224 10.61 -6.63 -23.66
N TRP A 225 10.18 -6.56 -22.39
CA TRP A 225 11.03 -6.93 -21.26
C TRP A 225 11.19 -8.46 -21.28
N PRO A 226 12.41 -8.98 -21.13
CA PRO A 226 12.61 -10.42 -20.98
C PRO A 226 11.83 -10.90 -19.76
N GLU A 227 11.25 -12.10 -19.83
CA GLU A 227 10.58 -12.73 -18.71
C GLU A 227 11.51 -12.75 -17.51
N SER A 228 10.98 -12.35 -16.35
CA SER A 228 11.70 -12.28 -15.10
C SER A 228 11.01 -13.13 -14.04
N VAL A 229 11.77 -13.61 -13.07
CA VAL A 229 11.21 -14.23 -11.86
C VAL A 229 10.33 -13.25 -11.07
N LEU A 230 10.43 -11.93 -11.33
CA LEU A 230 9.63 -10.89 -10.69
C LEU A 230 8.22 -10.80 -11.24
N ASP A 231 7.98 -11.30 -12.46
CA ASP A 231 6.74 -11.15 -13.21
C ASP A 231 6.06 -12.50 -13.41
N GLY A 232 4.74 -12.52 -13.43
CA GLY A 232 3.94 -13.69 -13.75
C GLY A 232 2.83 -13.96 -12.72
N PRO A 233 2.11 -15.08 -12.89
CA PRO A 233 0.96 -15.37 -12.04
C PRO A 233 1.35 -15.46 -10.57
N ILE A 234 0.44 -15.00 -9.71
CA ILE A 234 0.55 -15.02 -8.25
C ILE A 234 -0.47 -16.02 -7.66
N GLY A 235 -0.12 -16.61 -6.54
CA GLY A 235 -1.03 -17.43 -5.72
C GLY A 235 -1.80 -16.60 -4.70
N SER A 236 -2.58 -17.27 -3.84
CA SER A 236 -3.33 -16.62 -2.75
C SER A 236 -2.49 -16.36 -1.49
N ARG A 237 -1.34 -17.02 -1.33
CA ARG A 237 -0.50 -16.91 -0.13
C ARG A 237 0.64 -15.92 -0.35
N ARG A 238 1.05 -15.28 0.75
CA ARG A 238 2.11 -14.26 0.78
C ARG A 238 3.29 -14.72 1.64
N ARG A 239 4.48 -14.18 1.32
CA ARG A 239 5.62 -14.06 2.22
C ARG A 239 5.81 -12.59 2.57
N TRP A 240 6.28 -12.34 3.76
CA TRP A 240 6.65 -11.02 4.19
C TRP A 240 8.00 -11.09 4.89
N GLY A 241 8.92 -10.24 4.48
CA GLY A 241 10.26 -10.14 5.03
C GLY A 241 10.64 -8.68 5.23
N TRP A 242 11.71 -8.46 5.98
CA TRP A 242 12.11 -7.13 6.40
C TRP A 242 13.58 -6.88 6.12
N ALA A 243 13.91 -5.61 5.81
CA ALA A 243 15.27 -5.09 5.77
C ALA A 243 15.33 -3.77 6.53
N ARG A 244 16.49 -3.49 7.11
CA ARG A 244 16.72 -2.34 8.00
C ARG A 244 17.84 -1.45 7.49
N ALA A 245 17.74 -0.16 7.80
CA ALA A 245 18.81 0.81 7.61
C ALA A 245 18.76 1.88 8.70
N ASP A 246 19.89 2.49 9.01
CA ASP A 246 19.94 3.67 9.86
C ASP A 246 19.73 4.94 9.02
N LEU A 247 18.73 5.76 9.41
CA LEU A 247 18.40 6.97 8.67
C LEU A 247 19.53 8.01 8.70
N ALA A 248 20.36 8.03 9.77
CA ALA A 248 21.49 8.93 9.85
C ALA A 248 22.59 8.52 8.86
N ASP A 249 22.82 7.23 8.68
CA ASP A 249 23.77 6.72 7.69
C ASP A 249 23.30 7.00 6.26
N ILE A 250 22.02 6.79 5.96
CA ILE A 250 21.41 7.18 4.67
C ILE A 250 21.57 8.68 4.40
N LYS A 251 21.40 9.53 5.43
CA LYS A 251 21.61 10.98 5.31
C LYS A 251 23.08 11.34 5.07
N LYS A 252 24.04 10.61 5.65
CA LYS A 252 25.47 10.78 5.35
C LYS A 252 25.78 10.44 3.90
N VAL A 253 25.29 9.29 3.41
CA VAL A 253 25.45 8.91 1.99
C VAL A 253 24.89 9.99 1.07
N LYS A 254 23.66 10.44 1.30
CA LYS A 254 23.04 11.54 0.57
C LYS A 254 23.90 12.81 0.55
N SER A 255 24.44 13.19 1.70
CA SER A 255 25.23 14.42 1.84
C SER A 255 26.58 14.36 1.12
N SER A 256 27.18 13.17 1.06
CA SER A 256 28.51 12.94 0.47
C SER A 256 28.45 12.61 -1.04
N LEU A 257 27.47 11.78 -1.45
CA LEU A 257 27.38 11.28 -2.82
C LEU A 257 26.26 11.98 -3.64
N GLY A 258 25.44 12.81 -2.99
CA GLY A 258 24.33 13.52 -3.61
C GLY A 258 23.03 12.72 -3.65
N GLY A 259 21.99 13.31 -4.26
CA GLY A 259 20.65 12.74 -4.35
C GLY A 259 19.77 13.05 -3.15
N THR A 260 18.66 12.35 -3.04
CA THR A 260 17.70 12.41 -1.92
C THR A 260 17.79 11.14 -1.07
N VAL A 261 17.17 11.15 0.12
CA VAL A 261 17.02 9.92 0.94
C VAL A 261 16.35 8.82 0.13
N ASN A 262 15.32 9.16 -0.63
CA ASN A 262 14.61 8.20 -1.48
C ASN A 262 15.51 7.61 -2.57
N ASP A 263 16.39 8.41 -3.17
CA ASP A 263 17.34 7.93 -4.20
C ASP A 263 18.33 6.92 -3.62
N VAL A 264 18.85 7.19 -2.41
CA VAL A 264 19.79 6.29 -1.71
C VAL A 264 19.13 4.95 -1.41
N ILE A 265 17.89 4.96 -0.88
CA ILE A 265 17.15 3.73 -0.60
C ILE A 265 16.80 2.96 -1.87
N LEU A 266 16.37 3.64 -2.93
CA LEU A 266 16.13 2.98 -4.22
C LEU A 266 17.41 2.39 -4.81
N ALA A 267 18.57 3.02 -4.60
CA ALA A 267 19.86 2.45 -5.01
C ALA A 267 20.21 1.19 -4.19
N ALA A 268 19.91 1.17 -2.89
CA ALA A 268 20.06 -0.02 -2.05
C ALA A 268 19.10 -1.15 -2.48
N ILE A 269 17.83 -0.84 -2.70
CA ILE A 269 16.83 -1.79 -3.24
C ILE A 269 17.29 -2.35 -4.59
N THR A 270 17.86 -1.49 -5.45
CA THR A 270 18.43 -1.92 -6.75
C THR A 270 19.55 -2.93 -6.55
N GLY A 271 20.42 -2.71 -5.55
CA GLY A 271 21.47 -3.68 -5.17
C GLY A 271 20.88 -5.00 -4.67
N GLY A 272 19.85 -4.93 -3.82
CA GLY A 272 19.13 -6.10 -3.36
C GLY A 272 18.53 -6.92 -4.50
N PHE A 273 17.85 -6.28 -5.46
CA PHE A 273 17.36 -6.96 -6.67
C PHE A 273 18.49 -7.56 -7.51
N ARG A 274 19.63 -6.87 -7.63
CA ARG A 274 20.80 -7.45 -8.31
C ARG A 274 21.24 -8.76 -7.65
N THR A 275 21.40 -8.77 -6.32
CA THR A 275 21.78 -9.96 -5.57
C THR A 275 20.75 -11.07 -5.71
N PHE A 276 19.47 -10.75 -5.57
CA PHE A 276 18.37 -11.70 -5.69
C PHE A 276 18.27 -12.33 -7.08
N LEU A 277 18.33 -11.55 -8.15
CA LEU A 277 18.27 -12.06 -9.52
C LEU A 277 19.49 -12.91 -9.87
N ALA A 278 20.69 -12.47 -9.45
CA ALA A 278 21.91 -13.23 -9.64
C ALA A 278 21.89 -14.58 -8.90
N ALA A 279 21.37 -14.62 -7.67
CA ALA A 279 21.21 -15.85 -6.90
C ALA A 279 20.27 -16.87 -7.59
N ARG A 280 19.36 -16.38 -8.41
CA ARG A 280 18.45 -17.20 -9.23
C ARG A 280 19.01 -17.53 -10.63
N GLY A 281 20.26 -17.19 -10.88
CA GLY A 281 20.93 -17.48 -12.16
C GLY A 281 20.52 -16.57 -13.32
N GLU A 282 19.81 -15.45 -13.05
CA GLU A 282 19.47 -14.50 -14.10
C GLU A 282 20.67 -13.63 -14.48
N VAL A 283 20.81 -13.35 -15.78
CA VAL A 283 21.82 -12.41 -16.27
C VAL A 283 21.40 -11.00 -15.86
N VAL A 284 22.20 -10.37 -15.02
CA VAL A 284 21.90 -9.03 -14.48
C VAL A 284 22.59 -7.90 -15.24
N ASP A 285 23.69 -8.18 -15.95
CA ASP A 285 24.47 -7.15 -16.64
C ASP A 285 23.65 -6.48 -17.76
N GLY A 286 23.66 -5.15 -17.76
CA GLY A 286 22.84 -4.33 -18.68
C GLY A 286 21.34 -4.34 -18.39
N ARG A 287 20.89 -5.05 -17.36
CA ARG A 287 19.46 -5.19 -17.04
C ARG A 287 18.95 -4.06 -16.14
N THR A 288 17.65 -3.81 -16.27
CA THR A 288 16.91 -2.91 -15.38
C THR A 288 15.65 -3.64 -14.85
N VAL A 289 15.20 -3.24 -13.67
CA VAL A 289 13.91 -3.64 -13.08
C VAL A 289 13.01 -2.41 -13.05
N ARG A 290 11.86 -2.48 -13.69
CA ARG A 290 10.93 -1.36 -13.74
C ARG A 290 10.04 -1.34 -12.50
N THR A 291 10.12 -0.27 -11.73
CA THR A 291 9.31 -0.05 -10.53
C THR A 291 8.34 1.11 -10.73
N MET A 292 7.16 0.97 -10.16
CA MET A 292 6.25 2.09 -9.92
C MET A 292 6.57 2.69 -8.55
N VAL A 293 6.83 3.99 -8.53
CA VAL A 293 7.10 4.77 -7.30
C VAL A 293 5.98 5.80 -7.15
N PRO A 294 5.05 5.63 -6.21
CA PRO A 294 4.09 6.68 -5.88
C PRO A 294 4.82 7.93 -5.37
N VAL A 295 4.43 9.09 -5.86
CA VAL A 295 4.99 10.39 -5.45
C VAL A 295 3.85 11.29 -5.02
N SER A 296 3.92 11.84 -3.81
CA SER A 296 2.97 12.86 -3.38
C SER A 296 3.20 14.13 -4.18
N MET A 297 2.13 14.69 -4.75
CA MET A 297 2.16 15.98 -5.46
C MET A 297 1.81 17.16 -4.55
N ARG A 298 1.53 16.91 -3.27
CA ARG A 298 1.16 17.94 -2.31
C ARG A 298 2.29 18.93 -2.08
N THR A 299 1.96 20.20 -2.16
CA THR A 299 2.84 21.28 -1.68
C THR A 299 2.91 21.27 -0.14
N PRO A 300 3.98 21.82 0.46
CA PRO A 300 4.07 21.91 1.94
C PRO A 300 2.89 22.59 2.61
N GLU A 301 2.16 23.47 1.89
CA GLU A 301 1.01 24.22 2.38
C GLU A 301 -0.31 23.41 2.36
N GLU A 302 -0.34 22.28 1.68
CA GLU A 302 -1.49 21.39 1.52
C GLU A 302 -1.44 20.17 2.45
N HIS A 303 -0.43 20.07 3.32
CA HIS A 303 -0.34 19.04 4.34
C HIS A 303 -1.50 19.18 5.34
N GLY A 304 -2.34 18.13 5.42
CA GLY A 304 -3.52 18.08 6.30
C GLY A 304 -4.87 18.28 5.59
N ARG A 305 -4.92 18.50 4.28
CA ARG A 305 -6.17 18.43 3.51
C ARG A 305 -6.48 16.99 3.14
N LEU A 306 -7.75 16.59 3.31
CA LEU A 306 -8.29 15.30 2.88
C LEU A 306 -8.30 15.23 1.35
N GLY A 307 -7.78 14.15 0.77
CA GLY A 307 -7.77 13.89 -0.67
C GLY A 307 -6.45 13.23 -1.12
N ASN A 308 -6.53 12.13 -1.84
CA ASN A 308 -5.36 11.41 -2.36
C ASN A 308 -4.89 12.02 -3.69
N GLU A 309 -4.02 13.04 -3.63
CA GLU A 309 -3.27 13.50 -4.80
C GLU A 309 -1.96 12.72 -4.91
N VAL A 310 -2.05 11.44 -5.29
CA VAL A 310 -0.90 10.56 -5.48
C VAL A 310 -0.67 10.37 -6.96
N SER A 311 0.43 10.89 -7.46
CA SER A 311 0.93 10.57 -8.79
C SER A 311 1.89 9.38 -8.74
N ALA A 312 2.07 8.70 -9.86
CA ALA A 312 3.00 7.59 -9.97
C ALA A 312 4.10 7.89 -11.00
N VAL A 313 5.33 7.59 -10.61
CA VAL A 313 6.50 7.68 -11.50
C VAL A 313 7.01 6.27 -11.80
N PHE A 314 7.26 5.98 -13.07
CA PHE A 314 7.84 4.70 -13.49
C PHE A 314 9.34 4.83 -13.64
N ALA A 315 10.09 4.22 -12.72
CA ALA A 315 11.56 4.25 -12.73
C ALA A 315 12.13 2.89 -13.16
N ASN A 316 13.26 2.90 -13.89
CA ASN A 316 13.99 1.70 -14.27
C ASN A 316 15.21 1.55 -13.35
N LEU A 317 15.13 0.68 -12.37
CA LEU A 317 16.22 0.41 -11.43
C LEU A 317 17.38 -0.30 -12.16
N PRO A 318 18.59 0.28 -12.19
CA PRO A 318 19.71 -0.24 -12.98
C PRO A 318 20.42 -1.40 -12.27
N VAL A 319 19.78 -2.57 -12.16
CA VAL A 319 20.32 -3.76 -11.49
C VAL A 319 21.61 -4.28 -12.16
N GLY A 320 21.86 -3.92 -13.41
CA GLY A 320 23.10 -4.21 -14.13
C GLY A 320 24.31 -3.46 -13.59
N VAL A 321 24.14 -2.35 -12.88
CA VAL A 321 25.26 -1.53 -12.38
C VAL A 321 25.78 -2.11 -11.07
N LYS A 322 27.01 -2.66 -11.10
CA LYS A 322 27.64 -3.30 -9.94
C LYS A 322 28.14 -2.29 -8.91
N ASP A 323 28.82 -1.24 -9.36
CA ASP A 323 29.39 -0.22 -8.47
C ASP A 323 28.29 0.58 -7.75
N PRO A 324 28.30 0.65 -6.40
CA PRO A 324 27.23 1.26 -5.62
C PRO A 324 27.13 2.78 -5.84
N ALA A 325 28.26 3.49 -6.05
CA ALA A 325 28.22 4.94 -6.31
C ALA A 325 27.64 5.25 -7.68
N GLN A 326 28.04 4.47 -8.70
CA GLN A 326 27.50 4.62 -10.07
C GLN A 326 26.01 4.23 -10.10
N ARG A 327 25.60 3.21 -9.34
CA ARG A 327 24.20 2.78 -9.18
C ARG A 327 23.37 3.90 -8.58
N LEU A 328 23.82 4.53 -7.48
CA LEU A 328 23.17 5.69 -6.88
C LEU A 328 23.07 6.87 -7.87
N ALA A 329 24.16 7.20 -8.53
CA ALA A 329 24.16 8.30 -9.51
C ALA A 329 23.20 8.04 -10.69
N ALA A 330 23.07 6.79 -11.15
CA ALA A 330 22.13 6.41 -12.21
C ALA A 330 20.67 6.55 -11.75
N VAL A 331 20.33 6.08 -10.54
CA VAL A 331 18.99 6.23 -9.93
C VAL A 331 18.64 7.71 -9.78
N THR A 332 19.55 8.52 -9.22
CA THR A 332 19.33 9.96 -8.99
C THR A 332 19.08 10.71 -10.29
N ARG A 333 19.89 10.47 -11.34
CA ARG A 333 19.69 11.11 -12.65
C ARG A 333 18.33 10.78 -13.23
N GLN A 334 17.92 9.52 -13.16
CA GLN A 334 16.64 9.07 -13.72
C GLN A 334 15.45 9.71 -12.98
N LEU A 335 15.42 9.66 -11.64
CA LEU A 335 14.33 10.23 -10.86
C LEU A 335 14.24 11.75 -11.04
N SER A 336 15.36 12.44 -11.14
CA SER A 336 15.40 13.88 -11.41
C SER A 336 14.80 14.21 -12.79
N SER A 337 15.13 13.44 -13.82
CA SER A 337 14.57 13.64 -15.17
C SER A 337 13.07 13.38 -15.23
N LEU A 338 12.58 12.38 -14.50
CA LEU A 338 11.16 12.03 -14.46
C LEU A 338 10.32 13.11 -13.76
N LYS A 339 10.82 13.68 -12.65
CA LYS A 339 10.17 14.80 -11.95
C LYS A 339 10.06 16.05 -12.83
N GLY A 340 11.04 16.30 -13.70
CA GLY A 340 11.05 17.45 -14.61
C GLY A 340 10.19 17.28 -15.86
N SER A 341 9.80 16.07 -16.23
CA SER A 341 9.16 15.78 -17.54
C SER A 341 7.63 15.89 -17.54
N GLY A 342 6.98 16.20 -16.42
CA GLY A 342 5.51 16.30 -16.34
C GLY A 342 4.77 14.97 -16.58
N MET A 343 5.46 13.84 -16.72
CA MET A 343 4.82 12.52 -16.91
C MET A 343 4.01 12.05 -15.69
N ALA A 344 4.24 12.66 -14.54
CA ALA A 344 3.44 12.43 -13.34
C ALA A 344 1.95 12.83 -13.52
N MET A 345 1.64 13.77 -14.42
CA MET A 345 0.29 14.30 -14.64
C MET A 345 -0.70 13.33 -15.34
N GLY A 346 -0.22 12.26 -15.95
CA GLY A 346 -1.07 11.36 -16.73
C GLY A 346 -1.99 10.49 -15.88
N VAL A 347 -1.58 10.11 -14.68
CA VAL A 347 -2.35 9.25 -13.77
C VAL A 347 -3.47 10.03 -13.12
N ASP A 348 -3.21 11.27 -12.69
CA ASP A 348 -4.23 12.16 -12.09
C ASP A 348 -5.35 12.49 -13.07
N SER A 349 -5.01 12.76 -14.34
CA SER A 349 -6.01 13.02 -15.39
C SER A 349 -6.94 11.83 -15.60
N MET A 350 -6.46 10.62 -15.40
CA MET A 350 -7.24 9.39 -15.55
C MET A 350 -8.21 9.18 -14.38
N PHE A 351 -7.79 9.48 -13.15
CA PHE A 351 -8.66 9.40 -11.98
C PHE A 351 -9.72 10.51 -12.00
N ASN A 352 -9.35 11.73 -12.40
CA ASN A 352 -10.30 12.83 -12.58
C ASN A 352 -11.35 12.54 -13.69
N ALA A 353 -10.93 11.89 -14.79
CA ALA A 353 -11.87 11.43 -15.81
C ALA A 353 -12.78 10.31 -15.29
N ALA A 354 -12.29 9.45 -14.38
CA ALA A 354 -13.07 8.40 -13.75
C ALA A 354 -14.17 8.94 -12.81
N GLU A 355 -14.01 10.13 -12.25
CA GLU A 355 -15.05 10.80 -11.45
C GLU A 355 -16.30 11.13 -12.27
N LEU A 356 -16.13 11.38 -13.55
CA LEU A 356 -17.21 11.72 -14.47
C LEU A 356 -17.93 10.49 -15.02
N LEU A 357 -17.41 9.28 -14.82
CA LEU A 357 -18.02 8.06 -15.33
C LEU A 357 -19.09 7.52 -14.37
N PRO A 358 -20.27 7.07 -14.90
CA PRO A 358 -21.23 6.30 -14.11
C PRO A 358 -20.58 5.08 -13.47
N GLY A 359 -20.95 4.79 -12.21
CA GLY A 359 -20.36 3.71 -11.42
C GLY A 359 -20.33 2.34 -12.12
N THR A 360 -21.36 2.01 -12.90
CA THR A 360 -21.44 0.77 -13.70
C THR A 360 -20.35 0.68 -14.78
N LEU A 361 -20.12 1.78 -15.52
CA LEU A 361 -19.10 1.81 -16.57
C LEU A 361 -17.71 1.81 -15.98
N PHE A 362 -17.52 2.54 -14.88
CA PHE A 362 -16.30 2.54 -14.13
C PHE A 362 -15.95 1.13 -13.59
N ALA A 363 -16.89 0.45 -12.94
CA ALA A 363 -16.72 -0.92 -12.44
C ALA A 363 -16.40 -1.91 -13.56
N LEU A 364 -17.09 -1.79 -14.71
CA LEU A 364 -16.81 -2.62 -15.88
C LEU A 364 -15.41 -2.35 -16.44
N GLY A 365 -15.02 -1.08 -16.56
CA GLY A 365 -13.70 -0.67 -17.04
C GLY A 365 -12.58 -1.18 -16.13
N ALA A 366 -12.73 -1.01 -14.81
CA ALA A 366 -11.78 -1.51 -13.82
C ALA A 366 -11.62 -3.05 -13.87
N ARG A 367 -12.75 -3.79 -13.99
CA ARG A 367 -12.72 -5.26 -14.13
C ARG A 367 -12.10 -5.73 -15.43
N LEU A 368 -12.29 -5.01 -16.53
CA LEU A 368 -11.66 -5.33 -17.81
C LEU A 368 -10.16 -5.02 -17.76
N ALA A 369 -9.78 -3.87 -17.24
CA ALA A 369 -8.39 -3.50 -17.06
C ALA A 369 -7.63 -4.53 -16.17
N ALA A 370 -8.30 -5.00 -15.12
CA ALA A 370 -7.76 -6.02 -14.23
C ALA A 370 -7.51 -7.39 -14.91
N ARG A 371 -8.14 -7.67 -16.07
CA ARG A 371 -7.94 -8.92 -16.84
C ARG A 371 -6.84 -8.83 -17.88
N LEU A 372 -6.36 -7.59 -18.16
CA LEU A 372 -5.28 -7.41 -19.12
C LEU A 372 -3.95 -7.82 -18.46
N PRO A 373 -3.08 -8.56 -19.18
CA PRO A 373 -1.74 -8.86 -18.69
C PRO A 373 -1.00 -7.55 -18.41
N GLN A 374 -0.49 -7.40 -17.18
CA GLN A 374 0.24 -6.22 -16.77
C GLN A 374 1.75 -6.55 -16.83
N ARG A 375 2.43 -6.08 -17.89
CA ARG A 375 3.88 -6.25 -18.07
C ARG A 375 4.65 -4.92 -18.05
N ALA A 376 3.95 -3.83 -17.69
CA ALA A 376 4.55 -2.50 -17.71
C ALA A 376 5.48 -2.24 -16.52
N ILE A 377 5.29 -2.95 -15.41
CA ILE A 377 6.08 -2.81 -14.17
C ILE A 377 6.35 -4.19 -13.55
N SER A 378 7.55 -4.39 -13.05
CA SER A 378 7.97 -5.64 -12.40
C SER A 378 7.85 -5.59 -10.87
N THR A 379 7.77 -4.38 -10.29
CA THR A 379 7.63 -4.19 -8.84
C THR A 379 7.00 -2.84 -8.53
N VAL A 380 6.50 -2.71 -7.31
CA VAL A 380 6.05 -1.43 -6.73
C VAL A 380 6.96 -1.11 -5.55
N THR A 381 7.45 0.12 -5.48
CA THR A 381 8.26 0.60 -4.35
C THR A 381 7.64 1.88 -3.82
N THR A 382 7.03 1.83 -2.65
CA THR A 382 6.38 3.00 -2.03
C THR A 382 7.13 3.43 -0.77
N ASN A 383 7.20 4.74 -0.54
CA ASN A 383 7.82 5.32 0.64
C ASN A 383 6.78 6.10 1.44
N VAL A 384 6.53 5.65 2.65
CA VAL A 384 5.57 6.27 3.59
C VAL A 384 6.36 6.77 4.81
N PRO A 385 6.57 8.09 4.94
CA PRO A 385 7.22 8.62 6.13
C PRO A 385 6.35 8.35 7.36
N GLY A 386 6.93 7.72 8.36
CA GLY A 386 6.29 7.50 9.67
C GLY A 386 6.69 8.57 10.69
N PRO A 387 6.21 8.46 11.95
CA PRO A 387 6.46 9.42 13.00
C PRO A 387 7.97 9.59 13.26
N PRO A 388 8.47 10.84 13.30
CA PRO A 388 9.90 11.10 13.53
C PRO A 388 10.31 10.94 15.00
N ARG A 389 9.33 10.81 15.91
CA ARG A 389 9.52 10.67 17.35
C ARG A 389 9.07 9.30 17.83
N PRO A 390 9.61 8.81 18.97
CA PRO A 390 9.12 7.60 19.59
C PRO A 390 7.61 7.66 19.91
N MET A 391 6.91 6.59 19.58
CA MET A 391 5.48 6.38 19.86
C MET A 391 5.33 5.27 20.90
N TYR A 392 4.20 5.26 21.60
CA TYR A 392 3.94 4.35 22.70
C TYR A 392 2.53 3.75 22.59
N LEU A 393 2.34 2.58 23.15
CA LEU A 393 1.00 2.00 23.39
C LEU A 393 0.98 1.41 24.80
N LEU A 394 0.07 1.89 25.62
CA LEU A 394 -0.06 1.46 27.01
C LEU A 394 1.28 1.59 27.78
N GLY A 395 2.02 2.66 27.55
CA GLY A 395 3.32 2.93 28.15
C GLY A 395 4.52 2.17 27.55
N ARG A 396 4.29 1.22 26.62
CA ARG A 396 5.35 0.45 25.94
C ARG A 396 5.82 1.19 24.71
N ARG A 397 7.13 1.38 24.60
CA ARG A 397 7.73 2.09 23.46
C ARG A 397 7.69 1.24 22.21
N MET A 398 7.23 1.81 21.11
CA MET A 398 7.42 1.23 19.78
C MET A 398 8.90 1.34 19.39
N THR A 399 9.50 0.25 18.94
CA THR A 399 10.90 0.19 18.54
C THR A 399 11.07 0.25 17.04
N GLU A 400 10.19 -0.42 16.28
CA GLU A 400 10.29 -0.55 14.84
C GLU A 400 8.90 -0.56 14.18
N LEU A 401 8.88 -0.16 12.92
CA LEU A 401 7.71 -0.14 12.04
C LEU A 401 8.06 -0.77 10.71
N PHE A 402 7.39 -1.85 10.30
CA PHE A 402 7.57 -2.50 9.00
C PHE A 402 6.29 -2.39 8.19
N PRO A 403 6.31 -1.75 7.01
CA PRO A 403 5.13 -1.63 6.17
C PRO A 403 4.85 -2.93 5.40
N TYR A 404 3.58 -3.19 5.14
CA TYR A 404 3.10 -4.24 4.24
C TYR A 404 2.38 -3.60 3.06
N ILE A 405 2.83 -3.93 1.85
CA ILE A 405 2.22 -3.49 0.59
C ILE A 405 1.75 -4.72 -0.18
N PRO A 406 0.51 -4.75 -0.69
CA PRO A 406 0.02 -5.92 -1.40
C PRO A 406 0.73 -6.13 -2.74
N ILE A 407 0.84 -7.38 -3.14
CA ILE A 407 1.15 -7.76 -4.53
C ILE A 407 -0.16 -7.90 -5.32
N GLY A 408 -0.10 -7.70 -6.60
CA GLY A 408 -1.29 -7.79 -7.45
C GLY A 408 -0.94 -7.90 -8.94
N SER A 409 -1.95 -8.24 -9.75
CA SER A 409 -1.76 -8.49 -11.18
C SER A 409 -0.70 -9.58 -11.43
N GLU A 410 0.36 -9.29 -12.14
CA GLU A 410 1.48 -10.21 -12.40
C GLU A 410 2.75 -9.80 -11.65
N ILE A 411 2.65 -8.94 -10.64
CA ILE A 411 3.76 -8.46 -9.82
C ILE A 411 3.95 -9.39 -8.64
N ARG A 412 5.08 -10.08 -8.60
CA ARG A 412 5.39 -11.08 -7.57
C ARG A 412 6.07 -10.52 -6.33
N ILE A 413 6.63 -9.31 -6.40
CA ILE A 413 7.32 -8.64 -5.30
C ILE A 413 6.94 -7.18 -5.25
N THR A 414 6.62 -6.68 -4.05
CA THR A 414 6.45 -5.26 -3.74
C THR A 414 7.28 -4.88 -2.52
N ILE A 415 7.68 -3.60 -2.43
CA ILE A 415 8.50 -3.10 -1.33
C ILE A 415 7.87 -1.83 -0.79
N GLY A 416 7.51 -1.87 0.50
CA GLY A 416 7.15 -0.70 1.27
C GLY A 416 8.37 -0.18 2.03
N ILE A 417 8.57 1.13 2.05
CA ILE A 417 9.61 1.79 2.83
C ILE A 417 8.93 2.62 3.89
N ALA A 418 9.42 2.57 5.12
CA ALA A 418 8.96 3.44 6.19
C ALA A 418 10.14 4.01 6.97
N SER A 419 9.98 5.25 7.47
CA SER A 419 10.92 5.84 8.42
C SER A 419 10.25 5.98 9.78
N TYR A 420 10.94 5.65 10.85
CA TYR A 420 10.42 5.78 12.22
C TYR A 420 11.56 6.06 13.21
N ALA A 421 11.44 7.13 13.99
CA ALA A 421 12.33 7.48 15.11
C ALA A 421 13.84 7.31 14.82
N GLY A 422 14.29 7.67 13.62
CA GLY A 422 15.69 7.58 13.20
C GLY A 422 16.05 6.29 12.45
N HIS A 423 15.15 5.32 12.38
CA HIS A 423 15.32 4.09 11.60
C HIS A 423 14.60 4.20 10.26
N LEU A 424 15.06 3.41 9.31
CA LEU A 424 14.41 3.20 8.03
C LEU A 424 14.27 1.71 7.80
N THR A 425 13.07 1.28 7.43
CA THR A 425 12.74 -0.13 7.22
C THR A 425 12.15 -0.35 5.85
N CYS A 426 12.41 -1.53 5.29
CA CYS A 426 11.75 -2.02 4.10
C CYS A 426 10.92 -3.25 4.46
N GLY A 427 9.62 -3.22 4.21
CA GLY A 427 8.78 -4.41 4.22
C GLY A 427 8.68 -4.96 2.81
N VAL A 428 9.17 -6.16 2.60
CA VAL A 428 9.21 -6.84 1.30
C VAL A 428 8.12 -7.89 1.28
N THR A 429 7.15 -7.73 0.39
CA THR A 429 6.05 -8.69 0.20
C THR A 429 6.32 -9.49 -1.07
N GLY A 430 6.19 -10.80 -0.99
CA GLY A 430 6.39 -11.71 -2.11
C GLY A 430 5.28 -12.75 -2.25
N ASP A 431 5.10 -13.27 -3.47
CA ASP A 431 4.28 -14.45 -3.68
C ASP A 431 4.90 -15.66 -2.97
N PHE A 432 4.09 -16.44 -2.27
CA PHE A 432 4.57 -17.54 -1.44
C PHE A 432 5.30 -18.62 -2.22
N ALA A 433 4.79 -18.99 -3.39
CA ALA A 433 5.31 -20.08 -4.21
C ALA A 433 6.41 -19.60 -5.16
N ALA A 434 6.23 -18.43 -5.77
CA ALA A 434 7.16 -17.91 -6.76
C ALA A 434 8.44 -17.32 -6.12
N VAL A 435 8.37 -16.88 -4.85
CA VAL A 435 9.49 -16.22 -4.15
C VAL A 435 9.78 -16.89 -2.80
N PRO A 436 10.19 -18.20 -2.80
CA PRO A 436 10.47 -18.91 -1.55
C PRO A 436 11.69 -18.36 -0.80
N ASP A 437 12.60 -17.74 -1.50
CA ASP A 437 13.88 -17.16 -1.05
C ASP A 437 13.81 -15.62 -0.88
N LEU A 438 12.66 -15.09 -0.47
CA LEU A 438 12.45 -13.64 -0.27
C LEU A 438 13.53 -13.02 0.64
N GLN A 439 14.04 -13.77 1.61
CA GLN A 439 15.08 -13.32 2.54
C GLN A 439 16.37 -12.91 1.81
N VAL A 440 16.71 -13.55 0.70
CA VAL A 440 17.89 -13.15 -0.12
C VAL A 440 17.76 -11.70 -0.63
N LEU A 441 16.53 -11.27 -0.94
CA LEU A 441 16.28 -9.88 -1.33
C LEU A 441 16.42 -8.94 -0.13
N CYS A 442 15.90 -9.32 1.03
CA CYS A 442 15.99 -8.53 2.26
C CYS A 442 17.46 -8.33 2.67
N ASP A 443 18.22 -9.42 2.77
CA ASP A 443 19.65 -9.40 3.09
C ASP A 443 20.45 -8.61 2.05
N GLY A 444 20.07 -8.74 0.79
CA GLY A 444 20.67 -7.99 -0.32
C GLY A 444 20.43 -6.48 -0.24
N ILE A 445 19.27 -6.03 0.27
CA ILE A 445 18.99 -4.61 0.50
C ILE A 445 19.86 -4.07 1.65
N GLU A 446 19.96 -4.82 2.76
CA GLU A 446 20.81 -4.44 3.89
C GLU A 446 22.28 -4.36 3.46
N SER A 447 22.79 -5.38 2.78
CA SER A 447 24.16 -5.43 2.26
C SER A 447 24.47 -4.28 1.30
N ALA A 448 23.56 -3.98 0.37
CA ALA A 448 23.72 -2.86 -0.56
C ALA A 448 23.67 -1.49 0.14
N THR A 449 22.97 -1.40 1.27
CA THR A 449 22.99 -0.21 2.13
C THR A 449 24.35 -0.06 2.78
N GLU A 450 24.90 -1.15 3.33
CA GLU A 450 26.24 -1.16 3.94
C GLU A 450 27.35 -0.81 2.94
N GLU A 451 27.23 -1.30 1.68
CA GLU A 451 28.14 -0.93 0.59
C GLU A 451 28.15 0.60 0.38
N LEU A 452 27.00 1.24 0.31
CA LEU A 452 26.90 2.69 0.15
C LEU A 452 27.46 3.46 1.35
N VAL A 453 27.20 2.98 2.56
CA VAL A 453 27.69 3.59 3.80
C VAL A 453 29.21 3.48 3.91
N ALA A 454 29.79 2.36 3.47
CA ALA A 454 31.24 2.14 3.47
C ALA A 454 31.99 3.16 2.58
N LEU A 455 31.35 3.71 1.54
CA LEU A 455 31.96 4.73 0.67
C LEU A 455 32.11 6.11 1.33
N VAL A 456 31.44 6.34 2.47
CA VAL A 456 31.37 7.66 3.12
C VAL A 456 31.83 7.63 4.59
N ARG A 457 32.31 6.48 5.04
CA ARG A 457 33.07 6.31 6.30
C ARG A 457 34.52 6.66 6.08
#